data_d4b1f41365765337d309bfe2e5445642
#
_entry.id   d4b1f41365765337d309bfe2e5445642
#
_cell.length_a   1.000
_cell.length_b   1.000
_cell.length_c   1.000
_cell.angle_alpha   90.00
_cell.angle_beta   90.00
_cell.angle_gamma   90.00
#
_symmetry.space_group_name_H-M   'P 1'
#
loop_
_entity.id
_entity.type
_entity.pdbx_description
1 polymer ?
#
loop_
_entity_poly.entity_id
_entity_poly.type
_entity_poly.pdbx_seq_one_letter_code
_entity_poly.pdbx_strand_id
1 'polypeptide(L)'
;MLMVVEGMSFLEAIWLTFTTLATVGYGDISPVTPLGRVLTVIVMYIMAITVLTLLVSDYIEYRFYRRERIVTGRWRYSMKDHIVIINTPKNGGSQYFIRLASQIRAVPGYESIPIQVLTRQYPDGLPSEVRDAGVVHYHGSGSDANAMRAVNIIDARYIIVLAPDSSDADSDSVTFDIAHRLSEMQLANRVTLECVNDENRQRFTSLGIRTVIRPVRTYPEIMVRAVISPGSEKVLEDLFNYQHDHPHRYELPLDDLSWADIVSALIRHGIGTALAYINADNEVICHPDANKEVEGKALIVLVKSNNTPPVDDLIDALDRYRAFLERYNTMKSEHSESAAP
;
A
#
# COMPACT_ATOMS: atom_id res chain seq x y z
N MET A 1 55.97 -0.87 21.97
CA MET A 1 56.64 -2.10 22.48
C MET A 1 57.80 -2.53 21.57
N LEU A 2 57.55 -2.94 20.34
CA LEU A 2 58.61 -3.39 19.37
C LEU A 2 59.64 -2.32 19.10
N MET A 3 59.29 -1.04 19.02
CA MET A 3 60.23 0.08 18.86
C MET A 3 61.24 0.15 19.99
N VAL A 4 60.81 -0.13 21.22
CA VAL A 4 61.67 0.00 22.42
C VAL A 4 62.52 -1.25 22.65
N VAL A 5 61.98 -2.45 22.37
CA VAL A 5 62.65 -3.72 22.65
C VAL A 5 63.55 -4.19 21.48
N GLU A 6 63.12 -3.94 20.25
CA GLU A 6 63.82 -4.36 19.03
C GLU A 6 64.54 -3.22 18.31
N GLY A 7 64.35 -1.97 18.73
CA GLY A 7 64.91 -0.83 18.04
C GLY A 7 64.31 -0.53 16.69
N MET A 8 63.16 -1.11 16.37
CA MET A 8 62.48 -0.95 15.08
C MET A 8 61.95 0.46 14.93
N SER A 9 61.93 0.95 13.69
CA SER A 9 61.26 2.20 13.37
C SER A 9 59.74 2.04 13.53
N PHE A 10 59.02 3.18 13.65
CA PHE A 10 57.58 3.18 13.77
C PHE A 10 56.88 2.46 12.57
N LEU A 11 57.37 2.69 11.38
CA LEU A 11 56.82 2.07 10.17
C LEU A 11 57.03 0.56 10.13
N GLU A 12 58.21 0.09 10.51
CA GLU A 12 58.53 -1.35 10.60
C GLU A 12 57.67 -2.03 11.66
N ALA A 13 57.46 -1.42 12.82
CA ALA A 13 56.62 -1.94 13.86
C ALA A 13 55.14 -2.00 13.44
N ILE A 14 54.62 -1.01 12.70
CA ILE A 14 53.32 -1.03 12.10
C ILE A 14 53.20 -2.15 11.04
N TRP A 15 54.17 -2.20 10.12
CA TRP A 15 54.20 -3.20 9.05
C TRP A 15 54.15 -4.63 9.62
N LEU A 16 55.03 -4.94 10.57
CA LEU A 16 55.04 -6.25 11.24
C LEU A 16 53.72 -6.54 11.96
N THR A 17 53.14 -5.54 12.61
CA THR A 17 51.86 -5.69 13.32
C THR A 17 50.75 -6.05 12.35
N PHE A 18 50.57 -5.26 11.26
CA PHE A 18 49.51 -5.51 10.30
C PHE A 18 49.69 -6.83 9.51
N THR A 19 50.89 -7.13 9.08
CA THR A 19 51.16 -8.38 8.34
C THR A 19 50.94 -9.60 9.21
N THR A 20 51.24 -9.51 10.51
CA THR A 20 51.00 -10.58 11.47
C THR A 20 49.49 -10.71 11.82
N LEU A 21 48.80 -9.59 12.05
CA LEU A 21 47.35 -9.57 12.28
C LEU A 21 46.56 -10.11 11.08
N ALA A 22 46.95 -9.73 9.88
CA ALA A 22 46.37 -10.23 8.65
C ALA A 22 46.77 -11.70 8.33
N THR A 23 47.55 -12.34 9.18
CA THR A 23 48.07 -13.71 9.00
C THR A 23 48.88 -13.91 7.70
N VAL A 24 49.40 -12.81 7.11
CA VAL A 24 50.21 -12.87 5.87
C VAL A 24 51.63 -13.31 6.17
N GLY A 25 52.30 -12.69 7.17
CA GLY A 25 53.59 -13.06 7.71
C GLY A 25 54.69 -13.16 6.65
N TYR A 26 55.00 -12.07 5.95
CA TYR A 26 56.06 -12.08 4.89
C TYR A 26 57.43 -12.54 5.39
N GLY A 27 57.70 -12.40 6.70
CA GLY A 27 58.96 -12.81 7.31
C GLY A 27 60.15 -11.89 6.99
N ASP A 28 59.91 -10.77 6.36
CA ASP A 28 60.88 -9.72 6.01
C ASP A 28 61.39 -8.96 7.23
N ILE A 29 60.54 -8.77 8.20
CA ILE A 29 60.83 -8.18 9.51
C ILE A 29 60.35 -9.14 10.61
N SER A 30 61.23 -9.46 11.56
CA SER A 30 60.90 -10.34 12.68
C SER A 30 61.67 -9.95 13.95
N PRO A 31 61.13 -10.20 15.17
CA PRO A 31 61.83 -9.95 16.40
C PRO A 31 63.10 -10.82 16.53
N VAL A 32 64.20 -10.19 16.87
CA VAL A 32 65.51 -10.84 16.99
C VAL A 32 65.83 -11.18 18.41
N THR A 33 65.45 -10.32 19.38
CA THR A 33 65.74 -10.49 20.78
C THR A 33 64.83 -11.56 21.47
N PRO A 34 65.28 -12.33 22.43
CA PRO A 34 64.45 -13.28 23.17
C PRO A 34 63.23 -12.62 23.78
N LEU A 35 63.41 -11.46 24.39
CA LEU A 35 62.31 -10.67 25.01
C LEU A 35 61.30 -10.21 23.95
N GLY A 36 61.78 -9.71 22.81
CA GLY A 36 60.92 -9.28 21.69
C GLY A 36 60.09 -10.44 21.14
N ARG A 37 60.63 -11.63 21.02
CA ARG A 37 59.89 -12.83 20.58
C ARG A 37 58.78 -13.23 21.55
N VAL A 38 59.08 -13.25 22.86
CA VAL A 38 58.08 -13.57 23.89
C VAL A 38 56.96 -12.51 23.89
N LEU A 39 57.29 -11.23 23.85
CA LEU A 39 56.30 -10.15 23.79
C LEU A 39 55.47 -10.20 22.51
N THR A 40 56.07 -10.55 21.36
CA THR A 40 55.32 -10.74 20.12
C THR A 40 54.31 -11.85 20.21
N VAL A 41 54.66 -13.00 20.83
CA VAL A 41 53.71 -14.10 21.06
C VAL A 41 52.56 -13.65 21.94
N ILE A 42 52.84 -13.00 23.05
CA ILE A 42 51.80 -12.60 24.01
C ILE A 42 50.93 -11.45 23.40
N VAL A 43 51.52 -10.40 22.90
CA VAL A 43 50.79 -9.21 22.50
C VAL A 43 50.22 -9.35 21.07
N MET A 44 50.95 -9.88 20.12
CA MET A 44 50.50 -9.97 18.75
C MET A 44 49.68 -11.24 18.47
N TYR A 45 50.19 -12.40 18.86
CA TYR A 45 49.50 -13.65 18.55
C TYR A 45 48.28 -13.89 19.43
N ILE A 46 48.43 -13.74 20.76
CA ILE A 46 47.32 -14.02 21.66
C ILE A 46 46.36 -12.88 21.66
N MET A 47 46.80 -11.65 22.03
CA MET A 47 45.89 -10.53 22.23
C MET A 47 45.31 -9.96 20.92
N ALA A 48 46.15 -9.77 19.88
CA ALA A 48 45.70 -9.18 18.64
C ALA A 48 44.82 -10.13 17.80
N ILE A 49 45.16 -11.41 17.74
CA ILE A 49 44.32 -12.43 17.07
C ILE A 49 42.98 -12.57 17.80
N THR A 50 43.03 -12.61 19.14
CA THR A 50 41.80 -12.70 19.94
C THR A 50 40.88 -11.50 19.69
N VAL A 51 41.42 -10.28 19.71
CA VAL A 51 40.63 -9.05 19.44
C VAL A 51 40.05 -9.08 18.02
N LEU A 52 40.84 -9.47 17.01
CA LEU A 52 40.35 -9.58 15.65
C LEU A 52 39.20 -10.62 15.53
N THR A 53 39.38 -11.78 16.16
CA THR A 53 38.36 -12.84 16.16
C THR A 53 37.07 -12.36 16.83
N LEU A 54 37.14 -11.65 17.96
CA LEU A 54 35.99 -11.08 18.63
C LEU A 54 35.27 -10.04 17.76
N LEU A 55 35.99 -9.14 17.12
CA LEU A 55 35.40 -8.13 16.22
C LEU A 55 34.67 -8.78 15.02
N VAL A 56 35.27 -9.82 14.42
CA VAL A 56 34.63 -10.54 13.30
C VAL A 56 33.40 -11.30 13.81
N SER A 57 33.50 -11.94 14.98
CA SER A 57 32.37 -12.66 15.60
C SER A 57 31.21 -11.73 15.91
N ASP A 58 31.46 -10.59 16.56
CA ASP A 58 30.45 -9.58 16.87
C ASP A 58 29.79 -9.02 15.60
N TYR A 59 30.58 -8.78 14.54
CA TYR A 59 30.03 -8.34 13.26
C TYR A 59 29.10 -9.39 12.61
N ILE A 60 29.52 -10.66 12.63
CA ILE A 60 28.71 -11.77 12.12
C ILE A 60 27.42 -11.92 12.94
N GLU A 61 27.53 -11.91 14.27
CA GLU A 61 26.37 -12.00 15.18
C GLU A 61 25.40 -10.85 14.96
N TYR A 62 25.89 -9.59 14.84
CA TYR A 62 25.08 -8.44 14.50
C TYR A 62 24.33 -8.62 13.17
N ARG A 63 24.98 -9.15 12.14
CA ARG A 63 24.38 -9.45 10.83
C ARG A 63 23.28 -10.50 10.95
N PHE A 64 23.50 -11.58 11.70
CA PHE A 64 22.51 -12.62 11.94
C PHE A 64 21.33 -12.08 12.74
N TYR A 65 21.56 -11.35 13.83
CA TYR A 65 20.53 -10.75 14.66
C TYR A 65 19.66 -9.77 13.86
N ARG A 66 20.27 -8.92 13.04
CA ARG A 66 19.53 -8.01 12.16
C ARG A 66 18.66 -8.77 11.17
N ARG A 67 19.21 -9.81 10.54
CA ARG A 67 18.47 -10.64 9.58
C ARG A 67 17.29 -11.34 10.24
N GLU A 68 17.48 -11.93 11.41
CA GLU A 68 16.43 -12.57 12.19
C GLU A 68 15.31 -11.59 12.51
N ARG A 69 15.62 -10.40 13.00
CA ARG A 69 14.62 -9.38 13.29
C ARG A 69 13.84 -8.93 12.06
N ILE A 70 14.48 -8.85 10.90
CA ILE A 70 13.81 -8.55 9.64
C ILE A 70 12.86 -9.68 9.27
N VAL A 71 13.31 -10.91 9.30
CA VAL A 71 12.53 -12.09 8.94
C VAL A 71 11.34 -12.27 9.87
N THR A 72 11.53 -12.15 11.18
CA THR A 72 10.46 -12.33 12.20
C THR A 72 9.55 -11.11 12.37
N GLY A 73 9.71 -10.05 11.55
CA GLY A 73 8.88 -8.85 11.64
C GLY A 73 9.11 -8.00 12.89
N ARG A 74 10.28 -8.10 13.52
CA ARG A 74 10.66 -7.28 14.68
C ARG A 74 11.54 -6.09 14.32
N TRP A 75 11.79 -5.90 13.03
CA TRP A 75 12.55 -4.76 12.50
C TRP A 75 11.63 -3.58 12.24
N ARG A 76 12.00 -2.41 12.74
CA ARG A 76 11.28 -1.15 12.48
C ARG A 76 11.80 -0.54 11.19
N TYR A 77 10.92 -0.37 10.22
CA TYR A 77 11.21 0.32 8.97
C TYR A 77 10.81 1.79 9.11
N SER A 78 11.72 2.71 8.81
CA SER A 78 11.40 4.16 8.72
C SER A 78 10.81 4.48 7.34
N MET A 79 9.67 3.87 7.02
CA MET A 79 8.97 4.09 5.75
C MET A 79 8.14 5.36 5.82
N LYS A 80 8.02 6.06 4.68
CA LYS A 80 7.11 7.19 4.46
C LYS A 80 6.37 6.98 3.16
N ASP A 81 5.21 7.60 3.02
CA ASP A 81 4.37 7.51 1.82
C ASP A 81 4.10 6.06 1.38
N HIS A 82 3.87 5.18 2.35
CA HIS A 82 3.70 3.73 2.18
C HIS A 82 2.27 3.30 2.50
N ILE A 83 1.92 2.07 2.16
CA ILE A 83 0.64 1.46 2.50
C ILE A 83 0.85 0.57 3.73
N VAL A 84 0.04 0.81 4.77
CA VAL A 84 -0.01 -0.07 5.95
C VAL A 84 -1.29 -0.92 5.88
N ILE A 85 -1.12 -2.24 5.96
CA ILE A 85 -2.23 -3.17 6.04
C ILE A 85 -2.26 -3.74 7.46
N ILE A 86 -3.36 -3.55 8.17
CA ILE A 86 -3.52 -4.02 9.54
C ILE A 86 -4.40 -5.27 9.54
N ASN A 87 -3.97 -6.27 10.26
CA ASN A 87 -4.50 -7.63 10.33
C ASN A 87 -4.24 -8.46 9.07
N THR A 88 -4.52 -9.74 9.19
CA THR A 88 -4.43 -10.73 8.12
C THR A 88 -5.70 -11.57 8.13
N PRO A 89 -6.32 -11.83 7.00
CA PRO A 89 -7.44 -12.75 6.91
C PRO A 89 -7.04 -14.15 7.43
N LYS A 90 -7.88 -14.74 8.28
CA LYS A 90 -7.65 -16.04 8.89
C LYS A 90 -7.35 -17.15 7.86
N ASN A 91 -8.04 -17.10 6.72
CA ASN A 91 -7.87 -18.05 5.63
C ASN A 91 -7.29 -17.36 4.40
N GLY A 92 -6.26 -17.95 3.80
CA GLY A 92 -5.69 -17.49 2.52
C GLY A 92 -4.93 -16.16 2.57
N GLY A 93 -4.47 -15.73 3.76
CA GLY A 93 -3.80 -14.43 3.93
C GLY A 93 -2.60 -14.21 3.03
N SER A 94 -1.78 -15.23 2.78
CA SER A 94 -0.62 -15.14 1.88
C SER A 94 -1.04 -14.84 0.43
N GLN A 95 -2.01 -15.58 -0.09
CA GLN A 95 -2.54 -15.37 -1.44
C GLN A 95 -3.24 -14.01 -1.57
N TYR A 96 -3.93 -13.59 -0.51
CA TYR A 96 -4.54 -12.28 -0.46
C TYR A 96 -3.51 -11.16 -0.60
N PHE A 97 -2.41 -11.20 0.16
CA PHE A 97 -1.36 -10.19 0.09
C PHE A 97 -0.63 -10.18 -1.25
N ILE A 98 -0.37 -11.34 -1.85
CA ILE A 98 0.25 -11.43 -3.18
C ILE A 98 -0.63 -10.75 -4.23
N ARG A 99 -1.94 -11.07 -4.24
CA ARG A 99 -2.89 -10.46 -5.17
C ARG A 99 -3.04 -8.98 -4.93
N LEU A 100 -3.20 -8.55 -3.67
CA LEU A 100 -3.33 -7.14 -3.32
C LEU A 100 -2.10 -6.33 -3.75
N ALA A 101 -0.89 -6.83 -3.46
CA ALA A 101 0.35 -6.19 -3.88
C ALA A 101 0.47 -6.10 -5.41
N SER A 102 0.08 -7.16 -6.13
CA SER A 102 0.05 -7.17 -7.59
C SER A 102 -0.92 -6.12 -8.15
N GLN A 103 -2.13 -6.02 -7.60
CA GLN A 103 -3.12 -5.04 -8.03
C GLN A 103 -2.69 -3.61 -7.72
N ILE A 104 -2.13 -3.34 -6.54
CA ILE A 104 -1.59 -2.02 -6.19
C ILE A 104 -0.50 -1.59 -7.18
N ARG A 105 0.42 -2.50 -7.54
CA ARG A 105 1.52 -2.21 -8.46
C ARG A 105 1.11 -2.07 -9.91
N ALA A 106 -0.07 -2.56 -10.28
CA ALA A 106 -0.65 -2.35 -11.60
C ALA A 106 -1.18 -0.92 -11.78
N VAL A 107 -1.37 -0.17 -10.69
CA VAL A 107 -1.86 1.22 -10.73
C VAL A 107 -0.71 2.15 -11.11
N PRO A 108 -0.84 3.00 -12.15
CA PRO A 108 0.16 3.99 -12.51
C PRO A 108 0.52 4.92 -11.34
N GLY A 109 1.83 5.07 -11.08
CA GLY A 109 2.34 5.84 -9.95
C GLY A 109 2.40 5.11 -8.60
N TYR A 110 2.00 3.82 -8.55
CA TYR A 110 2.05 2.99 -7.35
C TYR A 110 2.99 1.77 -7.48
N GLU A 111 3.71 1.64 -8.60
CA GLU A 111 4.54 0.48 -8.94
C GLU A 111 5.61 0.18 -7.87
N SER A 112 6.14 1.23 -7.25
CA SER A 112 7.22 1.14 -6.25
C SER A 112 6.78 1.49 -4.82
N ILE A 113 5.47 1.70 -4.57
CA ILE A 113 4.99 2.07 -3.24
C ILE A 113 5.30 0.95 -2.23
N PRO A 114 5.93 1.26 -1.08
CA PRO A 114 6.20 0.23 -0.08
C PRO A 114 4.91 -0.27 0.56
N ILE A 115 4.81 -1.58 0.78
CA ILE A 115 3.66 -2.21 1.43
C ILE A 115 4.14 -2.90 2.70
N GLN A 116 3.56 -2.51 3.84
CA GLN A 116 3.87 -3.08 5.14
C GLN A 116 2.63 -3.64 5.81
N VAL A 117 2.72 -4.87 6.31
CA VAL A 117 1.65 -5.54 7.05
C VAL A 117 1.93 -5.50 8.55
N LEU A 118 0.97 -5.06 9.34
CA LEU A 118 0.95 -5.14 10.80
C LEU A 118 0.05 -6.30 11.23
N THR A 119 0.64 -7.38 11.72
CA THR A 119 -0.12 -8.60 12.04
C THR A 119 0.57 -9.45 13.09
N ARG A 120 -0.20 -10.26 13.81
CA ARG A 120 0.31 -11.31 14.73
C ARG A 120 0.43 -12.69 14.06
N GLN A 121 -0.05 -12.85 12.84
CA GLN A 121 -0.26 -14.16 12.24
C GLN A 121 1.04 -14.84 11.75
N TYR A 122 2.13 -14.08 11.61
CA TYR A 122 3.40 -14.60 11.13
C TYR A 122 4.54 -14.38 12.15
N PRO A 123 4.54 -15.10 13.29
CA PRO A 123 5.56 -14.91 14.34
C PRO A 123 6.96 -15.31 13.88
N ASP A 124 7.05 -16.30 12.98
CA ASP A 124 8.31 -16.82 12.43
C ASP A 124 8.70 -16.17 11.10
N GLY A 125 7.88 -15.23 10.61
CA GLY A 125 8.12 -14.50 9.37
C GLY A 125 7.08 -14.73 8.29
N LEU A 126 6.99 -13.77 7.36
CA LEU A 126 6.14 -13.93 6.17
C LEU A 126 6.63 -15.09 5.30
N PRO A 127 5.73 -15.84 4.66
CA PRO A 127 6.09 -16.78 3.60
C PRO A 127 6.95 -16.13 2.51
N SER A 128 7.84 -16.92 1.89
CA SER A 128 8.76 -16.44 0.87
C SER A 128 8.05 -15.73 -0.27
N GLU A 129 6.95 -16.30 -0.75
CA GLU A 129 6.16 -15.78 -1.87
C GLU A 129 5.61 -14.38 -1.59
N VAL A 130 5.21 -14.09 -0.34
CA VAL A 130 4.73 -12.76 0.06
C VAL A 130 5.88 -11.76 0.12
N ARG A 131 7.05 -12.20 0.62
CA ARG A 131 8.26 -11.36 0.65
C ARG A 131 8.76 -11.06 -0.76
N ASP A 132 8.74 -12.06 -1.66
CA ASP A 132 9.14 -11.92 -3.06
C ASP A 132 8.18 -10.98 -3.82
N ALA A 133 6.91 -10.92 -3.39
CA ALA A 133 5.98 -9.89 -3.82
C ALA A 133 6.32 -8.49 -3.25
N GLY A 134 7.43 -8.33 -2.50
CA GLY A 134 7.91 -7.05 -1.96
C GLY A 134 7.10 -6.52 -0.80
N VAL A 135 6.37 -7.39 -0.09
CA VAL A 135 5.64 -7.05 1.13
C VAL A 135 6.54 -7.31 2.33
N VAL A 136 6.64 -6.35 3.23
CA VAL A 136 7.30 -6.50 4.53
C VAL A 136 6.27 -6.52 5.64
N HIS A 137 6.64 -7.00 6.83
CA HIS A 137 5.71 -6.98 7.94
C HIS A 137 6.36 -6.51 9.24
N TYR A 138 5.49 -6.13 10.19
CA TYR A 138 5.81 -5.96 11.58
C TYR A 138 4.92 -6.88 12.41
N HIS A 139 5.52 -7.67 13.27
CA HIS A 139 4.78 -8.58 14.16
C HIS A 139 4.19 -7.80 15.33
N GLY A 140 2.88 -7.61 15.34
CA GLY A 140 2.19 -6.85 16.36
C GLY A 140 0.69 -6.75 16.10
N SER A 141 -0.01 -6.10 17.02
CA SER A 141 -1.44 -5.82 16.91
C SER A 141 -1.69 -4.37 16.47
N GLY A 142 -2.71 -4.16 15.63
CA GLY A 142 -3.22 -2.84 15.34
C GLY A 142 -3.83 -2.12 16.56
N SER A 143 -4.17 -2.86 17.63
CA SER A 143 -4.63 -2.28 18.90
C SER A 143 -3.48 -1.83 19.82
N ASP A 144 -2.21 -2.08 19.45
CA ASP A 144 -1.04 -1.65 20.21
C ASP A 144 -0.43 -0.39 19.63
N ALA A 145 -0.42 0.69 20.42
CA ALA A 145 0.17 1.97 20.02
C ALA A 145 1.67 1.89 19.70
N ASN A 146 2.42 0.96 20.35
CA ASN A 146 3.83 0.76 20.05
C ASN A 146 4.01 0.08 18.67
N ALA A 147 3.15 -0.87 18.35
CA ALA A 147 3.16 -1.53 17.04
C ALA A 147 2.75 -0.55 15.93
N MET A 148 1.74 0.28 16.15
CA MET A 148 1.37 1.35 15.21
C MET A 148 2.52 2.34 14.97
N ARG A 149 3.21 2.74 16.02
CA ARG A 149 4.41 3.60 15.88
C ARG A 149 5.56 2.90 15.17
N ALA A 150 5.73 1.59 15.38
CA ALA A 150 6.79 0.81 14.75
C ALA A 150 6.63 0.67 13.23
N VAL A 151 5.40 0.71 12.72
CA VAL A 151 5.09 0.75 11.28
C VAL A 151 4.98 2.16 10.73
N ASN A 152 5.32 3.17 11.51
CA ASN A 152 5.26 4.60 11.14
C ASN A 152 3.90 5.00 10.55
N ILE A 153 2.81 4.63 11.24
CA ILE A 153 1.43 4.77 10.78
C ILE A 153 1.06 6.22 10.39
N ILE A 154 1.67 7.21 11.06
CA ILE A 154 1.41 8.65 10.84
C ILE A 154 1.84 9.08 9.43
N ASP A 155 2.95 8.53 8.94
CA ASP A 155 3.50 8.85 7.62
C ASP A 155 2.98 7.89 6.52
N ALA A 156 2.03 7.01 6.85
CA ALA A 156 1.38 6.16 5.86
C ALA A 156 0.51 7.00 4.90
N ARG A 157 0.59 6.69 3.61
CA ARG A 157 -0.27 7.29 2.59
C ARG A 157 -1.69 6.74 2.66
N TYR A 158 -1.80 5.42 2.80
CA TYR A 158 -3.07 4.70 2.96
C TYR A 158 -2.96 3.65 4.05
N ILE A 159 -4.06 3.43 4.74
CA ILE A 159 -4.19 2.45 5.81
C ILE A 159 -5.36 1.53 5.47
N ILE A 160 -5.09 0.24 5.35
CA ILE A 160 -6.10 -0.78 5.06
C ILE A 160 -6.28 -1.61 6.32
N VAL A 161 -7.48 -1.66 6.88
CA VAL A 161 -7.80 -2.48 8.06
C VAL A 161 -8.67 -3.64 7.62
N LEU A 162 -8.12 -4.85 7.68
CA LEU A 162 -8.82 -6.08 7.28
C LEU A 162 -9.54 -6.69 8.48
N ALA A 163 -10.69 -7.27 8.24
CA ALA A 163 -11.38 -8.11 9.22
C ALA A 163 -10.57 -9.40 9.44
N PRO A 164 -10.17 -9.72 10.67
CA PRO A 164 -9.42 -10.95 10.97
C PRO A 164 -10.15 -12.22 10.50
N ASP A 165 -11.44 -12.30 10.74
CA ASP A 165 -12.31 -13.37 10.27
C ASP A 165 -13.58 -12.81 9.64
N SER A 166 -13.72 -12.97 8.34
CA SER A 166 -14.89 -12.47 7.59
C SER A 166 -16.17 -13.26 7.82
N SER A 167 -16.10 -14.41 8.48
CA SER A 167 -17.27 -15.22 8.86
C SER A 167 -17.74 -14.95 10.28
N ASP A 168 -17.04 -14.09 11.02
CA ASP A 168 -17.29 -13.80 12.43
C ASP A 168 -17.55 -12.30 12.63
N ALA A 169 -18.76 -11.95 13.03
CA ALA A 169 -19.17 -10.58 13.29
C ALA A 169 -18.38 -9.93 14.45
N ASP A 170 -17.82 -10.72 15.38
CA ASP A 170 -16.97 -10.21 16.45
C ASP A 170 -15.66 -9.58 15.92
N SER A 171 -15.27 -9.90 14.70
CA SER A 171 -14.19 -9.24 13.99
C SER A 171 -14.37 -7.73 13.88
N ASP A 172 -15.63 -7.25 13.80
CA ASP A 172 -15.94 -5.81 13.73
C ASP A 172 -15.54 -5.08 15.02
N SER A 173 -15.57 -5.75 16.17
CA SER A 173 -15.15 -5.15 17.43
C SER A 173 -13.63 -4.88 17.44
N VAL A 174 -12.83 -5.80 16.93
CA VAL A 174 -11.38 -5.62 16.78
C VAL A 174 -11.08 -4.51 15.75
N THR A 175 -11.78 -4.54 14.63
CA THR A 175 -11.63 -3.53 13.58
C THR A 175 -12.05 -2.15 14.08
N PHE A 176 -13.09 -2.08 14.94
CA PHE A 176 -13.57 -0.83 15.53
C PHE A 176 -12.55 -0.22 16.51
N ASP A 177 -11.93 -1.02 17.39
CA ASP A 177 -10.87 -0.51 18.29
C ASP A 177 -9.71 0.11 17.50
N ILE A 178 -9.28 -0.55 16.43
CA ILE A 178 -8.25 -0.04 15.53
C ILE A 178 -8.70 1.26 14.85
N ALA A 179 -9.91 1.27 14.30
CA ALA A 179 -10.49 2.41 13.62
C ALA A 179 -10.61 3.63 14.53
N HIS A 180 -11.06 3.43 15.78
CA HIS A 180 -11.17 4.47 16.79
C HIS A 180 -9.82 5.11 17.08
N ARG A 181 -8.76 4.31 17.31
CA ARG A 181 -7.39 4.81 17.52
C ARG A 181 -6.87 5.60 16.33
N LEU A 182 -7.13 5.14 15.11
CA LEU A 182 -6.73 5.86 13.89
C LEU A 182 -7.50 7.19 13.75
N SER A 183 -8.77 7.24 14.17
CA SER A 183 -9.55 8.46 14.22
C SER A 183 -9.01 9.45 15.25
N GLU A 184 -8.66 8.99 16.45
CA GLU A 184 -8.01 9.83 17.48
C GLU A 184 -6.68 10.44 16.99
N MET A 185 -5.94 9.70 16.13
CA MET A 185 -4.72 10.17 15.46
C MET A 185 -5.01 11.09 14.26
N GLN A 186 -6.27 11.41 13.97
CA GLN A 186 -6.71 12.20 12.80
C GLN A 186 -6.35 11.57 11.44
N LEU A 187 -6.30 10.25 11.38
CA LEU A 187 -5.95 9.49 10.17
C LEU A 187 -7.18 8.89 9.46
N ALA A 188 -8.40 9.12 9.96
CA ALA A 188 -9.63 8.50 9.46
C ALA A 188 -9.83 8.67 7.94
N ASN A 189 -9.41 9.79 7.37
CA ASN A 189 -9.51 10.09 5.95
C ASN A 189 -8.59 9.23 5.05
N ARG A 190 -7.58 8.58 5.63
CA ARG A 190 -6.63 7.68 4.93
C ARG A 190 -7.00 6.20 5.09
N VAL A 191 -8.06 5.92 5.85
CA VAL A 191 -8.44 4.55 6.23
C VAL A 191 -9.48 3.99 5.27
N THR A 192 -9.20 2.79 4.78
CA THR A 192 -10.17 1.88 4.15
C THR A 192 -10.26 0.65 5.04
N LEU A 193 -11.46 0.26 5.46
CA LEU A 193 -11.63 -0.88 6.34
C LEU A 193 -12.70 -1.86 5.90
N GLU A 194 -12.53 -3.12 6.30
CA GLU A 194 -13.54 -4.16 6.17
C GLU A 194 -14.48 -4.15 7.39
N CYS A 195 -15.80 -4.20 7.12
CA CYS A 195 -16.87 -4.36 8.10
C CYS A 195 -17.66 -5.62 7.72
N VAL A 196 -17.73 -6.60 8.61
CA VAL A 196 -18.36 -7.91 8.34
C VAL A 196 -19.88 -7.81 8.39
N ASN A 197 -20.42 -7.15 9.43
CA ASN A 197 -21.86 -6.92 9.57
C ASN A 197 -22.21 -5.49 9.15
N ASP A 198 -23.03 -5.36 8.11
CA ASP A 198 -23.47 -4.05 7.59
C ASP A 198 -24.16 -3.17 8.64
N GLU A 199 -24.79 -3.74 9.66
CA GLU A 199 -25.38 -2.98 10.77
C GLU A 199 -24.34 -2.15 11.53
N ASN A 200 -23.08 -2.60 11.55
CA ASN A 200 -21.98 -1.89 12.18
C ASN A 200 -21.38 -0.77 11.32
N ARG A 201 -21.72 -0.68 10.03
CA ARG A 201 -21.16 0.32 9.10
C ARG A 201 -21.27 1.75 9.62
N GLN A 202 -22.43 2.11 10.18
CA GLN A 202 -22.65 3.45 10.70
C GLN A 202 -21.71 3.81 11.86
N ARG A 203 -21.30 2.84 12.66
CA ARG A 203 -20.33 3.06 13.76
C ARG A 203 -18.96 3.50 13.22
N PHE A 204 -18.52 2.95 12.10
CA PHE A 204 -17.26 3.31 11.46
C PHE A 204 -17.34 4.67 10.77
N THR A 205 -18.43 4.95 10.07
CA THR A 205 -18.62 6.26 9.42
C THR A 205 -18.71 7.40 10.43
N SER A 206 -19.26 7.17 11.64
CA SER A 206 -19.27 8.15 12.72
C SER A 206 -17.87 8.52 13.23
N LEU A 207 -16.85 7.68 13.02
CA LEU A 207 -15.44 7.98 13.30
C LEU A 207 -14.77 8.82 12.20
N GLY A 208 -15.50 9.22 11.16
CA GLY A 208 -14.96 9.96 10.01
C GLY A 208 -14.34 9.07 8.93
N ILE A 209 -14.45 7.74 9.03
CA ILE A 209 -13.95 6.82 8.01
C ILE A 209 -14.96 6.74 6.88
N ARG A 210 -14.54 7.13 5.69
CA ARG A 210 -15.42 7.22 4.51
C ARG A 210 -15.52 5.91 3.72
N THR A 211 -14.44 5.12 3.72
CA THR A 211 -14.37 3.90 2.91
C THR A 211 -14.51 2.68 3.81
N VAL A 212 -15.75 2.18 3.90
CA VAL A 212 -16.10 0.96 4.64
C VAL A 212 -16.65 -0.04 3.65
N ILE A 213 -15.98 -1.18 3.51
CA ILE A 213 -16.37 -2.23 2.56
C ILE A 213 -16.72 -3.52 3.30
N ARG A 214 -17.67 -4.28 2.77
CA ARG A 214 -17.90 -5.65 3.22
C ARG A 214 -16.86 -6.57 2.57
N PRO A 215 -16.28 -7.55 3.27
CA PRO A 215 -15.34 -8.48 2.64
C PRO A 215 -15.96 -9.14 1.41
N VAL A 216 -15.29 -9.07 0.25
CA VAL A 216 -15.85 -9.57 -1.05
C VAL A 216 -16.30 -11.02 -0.95
N ARG A 217 -15.60 -11.85 -0.17
CA ARG A 217 -15.96 -13.26 0.09
C ARG A 217 -17.29 -13.48 0.83
N THR A 218 -17.91 -12.41 1.33
CA THR A 218 -19.21 -12.47 2.04
C THR A 218 -20.38 -11.98 1.19
N TYR A 219 -20.20 -11.89 -0.14
CA TYR A 219 -21.27 -11.51 -1.08
C TYR A 219 -21.84 -12.74 -1.82
N PRO A 220 -22.72 -13.54 -1.20
CA PRO A 220 -23.40 -14.65 -1.89
C PRO A 220 -24.27 -14.15 -3.05
N GLU A 221 -24.65 -12.88 -3.05
CA GLU A 221 -25.42 -12.21 -4.09
C GLU A 221 -24.75 -12.30 -5.46
N ILE A 222 -23.40 -12.35 -5.51
CA ILE A 222 -22.65 -12.54 -6.76
C ILE A 222 -22.99 -13.91 -7.39
N MET A 223 -23.08 -14.95 -6.57
CA MET A 223 -23.46 -16.29 -7.06
C MET A 223 -24.91 -16.32 -7.55
N VAL A 224 -25.81 -15.63 -6.85
CA VAL A 224 -27.20 -15.50 -7.30
C VAL A 224 -27.27 -14.78 -8.65
N ARG A 225 -26.50 -13.72 -8.84
CA ARG A 225 -26.42 -13.00 -10.13
C ARG A 225 -25.91 -13.89 -11.25
N ALA A 226 -24.85 -14.66 -11.02
CA ALA A 226 -24.32 -15.60 -12.01
C ALA A 226 -25.33 -16.66 -12.44
N VAL A 227 -26.19 -17.14 -11.53
CA VAL A 227 -27.23 -18.11 -11.82
C VAL A 227 -28.40 -17.49 -12.59
N ILE A 228 -28.88 -16.31 -12.16
CA ILE A 228 -30.07 -15.68 -12.76
C ILE A 228 -29.74 -14.97 -14.07
N SER A 229 -28.55 -14.41 -14.18
CA SER A 229 -28.11 -13.58 -15.31
C SER A 229 -26.71 -14.01 -15.75
N PRO A 230 -26.56 -15.17 -16.43
CA PRO A 230 -25.27 -15.66 -16.88
C PRO A 230 -24.54 -14.63 -17.75
N GLY A 231 -23.24 -14.42 -17.49
CA GLY A 231 -22.40 -13.39 -18.11
C GLY A 231 -22.20 -12.15 -17.23
N SER A 232 -23.09 -11.89 -16.26
CA SER A 232 -22.90 -10.76 -15.33
C SER A 232 -21.70 -10.97 -14.40
N GLU A 233 -21.32 -12.22 -14.11
CA GLU A 233 -20.13 -12.56 -13.33
C GLU A 233 -18.85 -12.06 -14.01
N LYS A 234 -18.78 -12.11 -15.34
CA LYS A 234 -17.64 -11.59 -16.11
C LYS A 234 -17.49 -10.09 -15.96
N VAL A 235 -18.60 -9.35 -16.03
CA VAL A 235 -18.61 -7.91 -15.83
C VAL A 235 -18.12 -7.56 -14.42
N LEU A 236 -18.57 -8.30 -13.40
CA LEU A 236 -18.13 -8.09 -12.01
C LEU A 236 -16.65 -8.43 -11.83
N GLU A 237 -16.16 -9.53 -12.41
CA GLU A 237 -14.73 -9.89 -12.38
C GLU A 237 -13.86 -8.80 -13.01
N ASP A 238 -14.28 -8.26 -14.15
CA ASP A 238 -13.56 -7.16 -14.83
C ASP A 238 -13.51 -5.90 -13.96
N LEU A 239 -14.63 -5.51 -13.35
CA LEU A 239 -14.71 -4.34 -12.47
C LEU A 239 -13.81 -4.45 -11.23
N PHE A 240 -13.48 -5.66 -10.77
CA PHE A 240 -12.57 -5.89 -9.65
C PHE A 240 -11.09 -5.97 -10.05
N ASN A 241 -10.78 -6.08 -11.33
CA ASN A 241 -9.41 -6.21 -11.82
C ASN A 241 -8.91 -4.90 -12.43
N TYR A 242 -7.95 -4.25 -11.78
CA TYR A 242 -7.39 -2.99 -12.27
C TYR A 242 -6.71 -3.08 -13.64
N GLN A 243 -6.27 -4.27 -14.06
CA GLN A 243 -5.69 -4.49 -15.39
C GLN A 243 -6.73 -4.50 -16.52
N HIS A 244 -8.02 -4.57 -16.17
CA HIS A 244 -9.15 -4.50 -17.10
C HIS A 244 -9.84 -3.14 -17.02
N ASP A 245 -10.95 -2.96 -17.75
CA ASP A 245 -11.74 -1.76 -17.66
C ASP A 245 -12.24 -1.56 -16.23
N HIS A 246 -11.98 -0.39 -15.67
CA HIS A 246 -12.19 -0.16 -14.24
C HIS A 246 -12.91 1.18 -13.97
N PRO A 247 -13.66 1.27 -12.86
CA PRO A 247 -14.24 2.53 -12.41
C PRO A 247 -13.14 3.52 -12.01
N HIS A 248 -13.15 4.70 -12.63
CA HIS A 248 -12.27 5.81 -12.28
C HIS A 248 -13.08 6.99 -11.77
N ARG A 249 -12.60 7.64 -10.71
CA ARG A 249 -13.26 8.80 -10.11
C ARG A 249 -12.63 10.07 -10.64
N TYR A 250 -13.46 10.95 -11.22
CA TYR A 250 -13.09 12.28 -11.70
C TYR A 250 -13.68 13.33 -10.78
N GLU A 251 -12.86 14.21 -10.25
CA GLU A 251 -13.27 15.37 -9.47
C GLU A 251 -13.59 16.51 -10.46
N LEU A 252 -14.88 16.81 -10.65
CA LEU A 252 -15.35 17.91 -11.48
C LEU A 252 -16.73 18.34 -11.00
N PRO A 253 -17.06 19.64 -11.07
CA PRO A 253 -18.42 20.10 -10.78
C PRO A 253 -19.38 19.57 -11.83
N LEU A 254 -20.55 19.14 -11.38
CA LEU A 254 -21.64 18.65 -12.23
C LEU A 254 -22.86 19.51 -11.95
N ASP A 255 -23.38 20.12 -12.99
CA ASP A 255 -24.56 20.98 -12.98
C ASP A 255 -25.21 21.02 -14.38
N ASP A 256 -26.45 21.44 -14.44
CA ASP A 256 -27.19 21.77 -15.66
C ASP A 256 -27.28 20.67 -16.75
N LEU A 257 -27.03 19.43 -16.41
CA LEU A 257 -27.17 18.28 -17.31
C LEU A 257 -28.00 17.17 -16.64
N SER A 258 -28.85 16.54 -17.45
CA SER A 258 -29.48 15.30 -17.00
C SER A 258 -28.48 14.12 -16.99
N TRP A 259 -28.79 13.08 -16.22
CA TRP A 259 -27.96 11.87 -16.22
C TRP A 259 -27.81 11.28 -17.62
N ALA A 260 -28.89 11.26 -18.43
CA ALA A 260 -28.85 10.78 -19.81
C ALA A 260 -27.90 11.61 -20.68
N ASP A 261 -27.86 12.93 -20.47
CA ASP A 261 -26.97 13.84 -21.20
C ASP A 261 -25.51 13.56 -20.87
N ILE A 262 -25.18 13.40 -19.59
CA ILE A 262 -23.83 13.05 -19.13
C ILE A 262 -23.39 11.72 -19.75
N VAL A 263 -24.20 10.67 -19.64
CA VAL A 263 -23.89 9.35 -20.21
C VAL A 263 -23.69 9.45 -21.73
N SER A 264 -24.59 10.18 -22.42
CA SER A 264 -24.51 10.37 -23.88
C SER A 264 -23.26 11.14 -24.30
N ALA A 265 -22.90 12.19 -23.57
CA ALA A 265 -21.71 12.98 -23.82
C ALA A 265 -20.44 12.13 -23.74
N LEU A 266 -20.27 11.39 -22.66
CA LEU A 266 -19.07 10.58 -22.43
C LEU A 266 -18.92 9.44 -23.44
N ILE A 267 -20.01 8.73 -23.74
CA ILE A 267 -19.98 7.63 -24.73
C ILE A 267 -19.65 8.16 -26.12
N ARG A 268 -20.29 9.27 -26.54
CA ARG A 268 -20.08 9.86 -27.88
C ARG A 268 -18.66 10.36 -28.10
N HIS A 269 -18.01 10.82 -27.05
CA HIS A 269 -16.63 11.32 -27.11
C HIS A 269 -15.58 10.25 -26.80
N GLY A 270 -16.00 8.97 -26.59
CA GLY A 270 -15.08 7.85 -26.36
C GLY A 270 -14.38 7.87 -24.99
N ILE A 271 -14.93 8.62 -24.02
CA ILE A 271 -14.38 8.74 -22.67
C ILE A 271 -14.60 7.47 -21.86
N GLY A 272 -15.85 6.98 -21.86
CA GLY A 272 -16.25 5.81 -21.09
C GLY A 272 -17.75 5.84 -20.77
N THR A 273 -18.16 5.01 -19.81
CA THR A 273 -19.56 4.93 -19.37
C THR A 273 -19.69 5.45 -17.95
N ALA A 274 -20.49 6.49 -17.73
CA ALA A 274 -20.79 6.95 -16.38
C ALA A 274 -21.58 5.90 -15.61
N LEU A 275 -21.14 5.57 -14.39
CA LEU A 275 -21.74 4.57 -13.50
C LEU A 275 -22.48 5.23 -12.32
N ALA A 276 -21.92 6.31 -11.78
CA ALA A 276 -22.43 7.00 -10.61
C ALA A 276 -21.90 8.43 -10.56
N TYR A 277 -22.56 9.30 -9.80
CA TYR A 277 -22.02 10.59 -9.42
C TYR A 277 -21.95 10.75 -7.88
N ILE A 278 -21.19 11.72 -7.43
CA ILE A 278 -21.04 12.03 -6.00
C ILE A 278 -21.63 13.40 -5.76
N ASN A 279 -22.67 13.47 -4.93
CA ASN A 279 -23.35 14.71 -4.57
C ASN A 279 -22.52 15.60 -3.61
N ALA A 280 -23.03 16.76 -3.24
CA ALA A 280 -22.39 17.69 -2.32
C ALA A 280 -22.13 17.05 -0.93
N ASP A 281 -23.01 16.16 -0.47
CA ASP A 281 -22.93 15.47 0.82
C ASP A 281 -21.96 14.28 0.83
N ASN A 282 -21.22 14.04 -0.26
CA ASN A 282 -20.33 12.87 -0.47
C ASN A 282 -21.08 11.54 -0.62
N GLU A 283 -22.36 11.52 -0.90
CA GLU A 283 -23.07 10.30 -1.20
C GLU A 283 -22.87 9.88 -2.64
N VAL A 284 -22.65 8.58 -2.87
CA VAL A 284 -22.52 7.98 -4.20
C VAL A 284 -23.90 7.60 -4.69
N ILE A 285 -24.38 8.26 -5.73
CA ILE A 285 -25.66 7.98 -6.37
C ILE A 285 -25.41 7.09 -7.61
N CYS A 286 -25.67 5.79 -7.45
CA CYS A 286 -25.48 4.82 -8.50
C CYS A 286 -26.67 4.78 -9.44
N HIS A 287 -26.42 4.83 -10.74
CA HIS A 287 -27.41 4.64 -11.82
C HIS A 287 -28.72 5.42 -11.57
N PRO A 288 -28.66 6.76 -11.48
CA PRO A 288 -29.86 7.59 -11.27
C PRO A 288 -30.80 7.54 -12.47
N ASP A 289 -32.05 8.02 -12.27
CA ASP A 289 -33.01 8.10 -13.35
C ASP A 289 -32.48 8.98 -14.52
N ALA A 290 -32.78 8.58 -15.75
CA ALA A 290 -32.22 9.19 -16.94
C ALA A 290 -32.44 10.71 -17.03
N ASN A 291 -33.64 11.17 -16.65
CA ASN A 291 -34.04 12.58 -16.69
C ASN A 291 -33.71 13.37 -15.42
N LYS A 292 -33.03 12.75 -14.46
CA LYS A 292 -32.63 13.43 -13.23
C LYS A 292 -31.54 14.45 -13.55
N GLU A 293 -31.78 15.70 -13.22
CA GLU A 293 -30.73 16.72 -13.19
C GLU A 293 -29.67 16.35 -12.14
N VAL A 294 -28.41 16.43 -12.54
CA VAL A 294 -27.29 16.00 -11.72
C VAL A 294 -26.59 17.20 -11.13
N GLU A 295 -26.63 17.29 -9.81
CA GLU A 295 -25.80 18.22 -9.05
C GLU A 295 -24.77 17.42 -8.25
N GLY A 296 -23.49 17.64 -8.51
CA GLY A 296 -22.44 16.86 -7.89
C GLY A 296 -21.06 17.47 -8.01
N LYS A 297 -20.09 16.82 -7.37
CA LYS A 297 -18.69 17.25 -7.35
C LYS A 297 -17.71 16.22 -7.91
N ALA A 298 -18.20 15.03 -8.24
CA ALA A 298 -17.37 14.02 -8.87
C ALA A 298 -18.23 13.04 -9.67
N LEU A 299 -17.62 12.42 -10.68
CA LEU A 299 -18.20 11.39 -11.51
C LEU A 299 -17.39 10.10 -11.43
N ILE A 300 -18.06 8.96 -11.37
CA ILE A 300 -17.45 7.63 -11.47
C ILE A 300 -17.74 7.08 -12.86
N VAL A 301 -16.69 6.89 -13.64
CA VAL A 301 -16.77 6.47 -15.04
C VAL A 301 -16.02 5.15 -15.21
N LEU A 302 -16.65 4.19 -15.89
CA LEU A 302 -15.97 3.00 -16.38
C LEU A 302 -15.10 3.39 -17.57
N VAL A 303 -13.79 3.31 -17.38
CA VAL A 303 -12.78 3.67 -18.39
C VAL A 303 -11.99 2.44 -18.83
N LYS A 304 -11.37 2.54 -20.01
CA LYS A 304 -10.51 1.48 -20.51
C LYS A 304 -9.18 1.45 -19.77
N SER A 305 -8.68 0.27 -19.46
CA SER A 305 -7.42 0.06 -18.73
C SER A 305 -6.20 0.69 -19.44
N ASN A 306 -6.21 0.71 -20.76
CA ASN A 306 -5.12 1.24 -21.59
C ASN A 306 -5.28 2.72 -21.96
N ASN A 307 -6.38 3.35 -21.57
CA ASN A 307 -6.67 4.74 -21.86
C ASN A 307 -7.59 5.32 -20.80
N THR A 308 -7.00 5.89 -19.75
CA THR A 308 -7.72 6.69 -18.75
C THR A 308 -7.62 8.15 -19.15
N PRO A 309 -8.69 8.75 -19.71
CA PRO A 309 -8.66 10.14 -20.16
C PRO A 309 -8.37 11.10 -19.01
N PRO A 310 -7.66 12.21 -19.23
CA PRO A 310 -7.53 13.27 -18.24
C PRO A 310 -8.89 13.93 -17.96
N VAL A 311 -9.03 14.58 -16.80
CA VAL A 311 -10.29 15.26 -16.41
C VAL A 311 -10.70 16.33 -17.39
N ASP A 312 -9.75 17.00 -18.03
CA ASP A 312 -10.00 18.06 -19.02
C ASP A 312 -10.77 17.53 -20.24
N ASP A 313 -10.50 16.29 -20.68
CA ASP A 313 -11.24 15.67 -21.79
C ASP A 313 -12.72 15.44 -21.44
N LEU A 314 -13.00 15.12 -20.15
CA LEU A 314 -14.38 14.98 -19.67
C LEU A 314 -15.11 16.32 -19.66
N ILE A 315 -14.44 17.35 -19.15
CA ILE A 315 -14.98 18.72 -19.11
C ILE A 315 -15.31 19.17 -20.53
N ASP A 316 -14.36 19.04 -21.45
CA ASP A 316 -14.56 19.38 -22.87
C ASP A 316 -15.71 18.60 -23.50
N ALA A 317 -15.87 17.32 -23.19
CA ALA A 317 -16.96 16.49 -23.70
C ALA A 317 -18.33 16.98 -23.20
N LEU A 318 -18.43 17.30 -21.91
CA LEU A 318 -19.65 17.82 -21.30
C LEU A 318 -20.00 19.20 -21.85
N ASP A 319 -19.03 20.11 -22.00
CA ASP A 319 -19.25 21.46 -22.51
C ASP A 319 -19.68 21.46 -24.00
N ARG A 320 -19.08 20.62 -24.82
CA ARG A 320 -19.51 20.42 -26.20
C ARG A 320 -20.94 19.90 -26.29
N TYR A 321 -21.29 19.02 -25.37
CA TYR A 321 -22.65 18.46 -25.33
C TYR A 321 -23.68 19.49 -24.84
N ARG A 322 -23.36 20.36 -23.89
CA ARG A 322 -24.18 21.50 -23.46
C ARG A 322 -24.45 22.44 -24.66
N ALA A 323 -23.39 22.83 -25.34
CA ALA A 323 -23.51 23.70 -26.54
C ALA A 323 -24.35 23.04 -27.65
N PHE A 324 -24.29 21.73 -27.81
CA PHE A 324 -25.16 20.99 -28.72
C PHE A 324 -26.63 21.05 -28.30
N LEU A 325 -26.95 20.82 -27.02
CA LEU A 325 -28.31 20.87 -26.48
C LEU A 325 -28.92 22.28 -26.64
N GLU A 326 -28.17 23.32 -26.35
CA GLU A 326 -28.63 24.71 -26.52
C GLU A 326 -29.02 24.99 -27.97
N ARG A 327 -28.17 24.61 -28.94
CA ARG A 327 -28.47 24.76 -30.36
C ARG A 327 -29.69 23.97 -30.82
N TYR A 328 -29.80 22.72 -30.31
CA TYR A 328 -30.93 21.85 -30.62
C TYR A 328 -32.24 22.42 -30.08
N ASN A 329 -32.25 22.92 -28.86
CA ASN A 329 -33.44 23.53 -28.25
C ASN A 329 -33.85 24.84 -28.98
N THR A 330 -32.89 25.67 -29.40
CA THR A 330 -33.13 26.86 -30.19
C THR A 330 -33.78 26.53 -31.52
N MET A 331 -33.24 25.56 -32.28
CA MET A 331 -33.83 25.12 -33.56
C MET A 331 -35.22 24.52 -33.39
N LYS A 332 -35.46 23.80 -32.29
CA LYS A 332 -36.77 23.22 -32.01
C LYS A 332 -37.82 24.28 -31.67
N SER A 333 -37.46 25.33 -30.93
CA SER A 333 -38.35 26.47 -30.64
C SER A 333 -38.70 27.24 -31.92
N GLU A 334 -37.72 27.52 -32.78
CA GLU A 334 -37.96 28.20 -34.08
C GLU A 334 -38.90 27.39 -34.99
N HIS A 335 -38.76 26.05 -35.03
CA HIS A 335 -39.65 25.20 -35.82
C HIS A 335 -41.07 25.13 -35.24
N SER A 336 -41.21 25.16 -33.91
CA SER A 336 -42.52 25.14 -33.27
C SER A 336 -43.29 26.45 -33.45
N GLU A 337 -42.60 27.61 -33.48
CA GLU A 337 -43.21 28.92 -33.79
C GLU A 337 -43.57 29.05 -35.28
N SER A 338 -42.82 28.45 -36.21
CA SER A 338 -43.15 28.48 -37.63
C SER A 338 -44.26 27.51 -38.04
N ALA A 339 -44.65 26.56 -37.18
CA ALA A 339 -45.69 25.58 -37.41
C ALA A 339 -47.04 25.92 -36.71
N ALA A 340 -47.13 27.04 -36.01
CA ALA A 340 -48.38 27.55 -35.46
C ALA A 340 -49.19 28.27 -36.56
N PRO A 341 -50.45 27.86 -36.80
CA PRO A 341 -51.28 28.36 -37.89
C PRO A 341 -51.71 29.82 -37.72
#